data_4780991f04b56ba523d97625f1da9881
#
_entry.id   4780991f04b56ba523d97625f1da9881
#
_cell.length_a   1.000
_cell.length_b   1.000
_cell.length_c   1.000
_cell.angle_alpha   90.00
_cell.angle_beta   90.00
_cell.angle_gamma   90.00
#
_symmetry.space_group_name_H-M   'P 1'
#
loop_
_entity.id
_entity.type
_entity.pdbx_description
1 polymer ?
#
loop_
_entity_poly.entity_id
_entity_poly.type
_entity_poly.pdbx_seq_one_letter_code
_entity_poly.pdbx_strand_id
1 'polypeptide(L)'
;MVEGSALSLTLSGSDPDGDGLIYSVSGNPAGSSLADNVWSWTPSGGQAGSYTFSFTVSDGKGGSDTQSVTITVTAPVLVNQPPFLVAIPATTIEENQTLSFTLFGSDSDGDALDYTISNNPAGSSLTGNTFSWTPSSGQAGSYNVTLTVSDGR
;
A
#
# COMPACT_ATOMS: atom_id res chain seq x y z
N MET A 1 11.78 9.42 7.30
CA MET A 1 11.94 8.00 6.87
C MET A 1 10.56 7.35 6.73
N VAL A 2 10.43 6.23 6.04
CA VAL A 2 9.16 5.51 5.86
C VAL A 2 9.10 4.32 6.83
N GLU A 3 7.91 3.96 7.31
CA GLU A 3 7.68 2.71 8.05
C GLU A 3 8.27 1.51 7.30
N GLY A 4 8.84 0.54 8.02
CA GLY A 4 9.54 -0.60 7.45
C GLY A 4 10.96 -0.33 6.97
N SER A 5 11.40 0.92 6.87
CA SER A 5 12.77 1.27 6.48
C SER A 5 13.70 1.28 7.69
N ALA A 6 14.85 0.62 7.58
CA ALA A 6 15.85 0.64 8.64
C ALA A 6 16.64 1.95 8.67
N LEU A 7 16.87 2.48 9.88
CA LEU A 7 17.75 3.61 10.15
C LEU A 7 18.82 3.19 11.14
N SER A 8 20.07 3.58 10.90
CA SER A 8 21.18 3.41 11.81
C SER A 8 21.94 4.72 11.96
N LEU A 9 22.24 5.10 13.20
CA LEU A 9 23.00 6.30 13.55
C LEU A 9 24.20 5.87 14.38
N THR A 10 25.40 6.20 13.92
CA THR A 10 26.63 6.00 14.71
C THR A 10 26.92 7.29 15.47
N LEU A 11 26.95 7.19 16.80
CA LEU A 11 27.29 8.30 17.69
C LEU A 11 28.82 8.43 17.77
N SER A 12 29.31 9.66 17.81
CA SER A 12 30.73 9.95 18.00
C SER A 12 30.90 11.06 19.03
N GLY A 13 31.93 10.93 19.84
CA GLY A 13 32.33 11.92 20.85
C GLY A 13 33.83 11.87 21.02
N SER A 14 34.36 12.88 21.73
CA SER A 14 35.77 12.92 22.15
C SER A 14 35.85 13.44 23.58
N ASP A 15 36.79 12.91 24.30
CA ASP A 15 37.13 13.37 25.65
C ASP A 15 38.53 13.97 25.62
N PRO A 16 38.76 15.20 26.20
CA PRO A 16 40.06 15.85 26.20
C PRO A 16 41.14 15.11 27.01
N ASP A 17 40.72 14.38 28.04
CA ASP A 17 41.62 13.62 28.90
C ASP A 17 41.86 12.19 28.39
N GLY A 18 41.17 11.80 27.30
CA GLY A 18 41.31 10.49 26.67
C GLY A 18 40.51 9.39 27.36
N ASP A 19 39.52 9.74 28.15
CA ASP A 19 38.69 8.78 28.86
C ASP A 19 37.74 7.99 27.92
N GLY A 20 37.41 6.78 28.36
CA GLY A 20 36.47 5.96 27.64
C GLY A 20 35.04 6.49 27.68
N LEU A 21 34.38 6.61 26.53
CA LEU A 21 33.04 7.19 26.42
C LEU A 21 31.95 6.10 26.47
N ILE A 22 30.89 6.40 27.22
CA ILE A 22 29.68 5.59 27.36
C ILE A 22 28.52 6.35 26.73
N TYR A 23 27.79 5.69 25.83
CA TYR A 23 26.64 6.24 25.14
C TYR A 23 25.35 5.70 25.74
N SER A 24 24.34 6.54 25.86
CA SER A 24 23.00 6.18 26.31
C SER A 24 21.93 6.93 25.52
N VAL A 25 20.72 6.40 25.52
CA VAL A 25 19.56 7.01 24.88
C VAL A 25 18.40 7.05 25.85
N SER A 26 17.61 8.13 25.79
CA SER A 26 16.41 8.31 26.61
C SER A 26 15.24 8.82 25.78
N GLY A 27 14.02 8.31 26.07
CA GLY A 27 12.80 8.66 25.34
C GLY A 27 12.74 8.10 23.92
N ASN A 28 13.57 7.11 23.60
CA ASN A 28 13.64 6.51 22.28
C ASN A 28 12.36 5.72 21.90
N PRO A 29 12.01 5.66 20.62
CA PRO A 29 10.82 4.99 20.15
C PRO A 29 10.86 3.48 20.39
N ALA A 30 9.69 2.88 20.56
CA ALA A 30 9.55 1.44 20.74
C ALA A 30 10.15 0.66 19.56
N GLY A 31 10.89 -0.42 19.87
CA GLY A 31 11.57 -1.25 18.86
C GLY A 31 12.92 -0.69 18.40
N SER A 32 13.37 0.47 18.91
CA SER A 32 14.73 0.94 18.68
C SER A 32 15.71 0.37 19.72
N SER A 33 16.98 0.32 19.38
CA SER A 33 18.05 -0.14 20.26
C SER A 33 19.32 0.69 20.10
N LEU A 34 20.10 0.77 21.17
CA LEU A 34 21.47 1.30 21.17
C LEU A 34 22.41 0.18 21.60
N ALA A 35 23.36 -0.16 20.74
CA ALA A 35 24.43 -1.12 21.03
C ALA A 35 25.76 -0.38 20.89
N ASP A 36 26.53 -0.30 21.96
CA ASP A 36 27.72 0.52 22.06
C ASP A 36 27.44 1.98 21.66
N ASN A 37 27.93 2.39 20.50
CA ASN A 37 27.67 3.73 19.94
C ASN A 37 26.78 3.72 18.69
N VAL A 38 26.13 2.60 18.38
CA VAL A 38 25.26 2.49 17.20
C VAL A 38 23.81 2.36 17.64
N TRP A 39 23.01 3.38 17.35
CA TRP A 39 21.58 3.33 17.53
C TRP A 39 20.90 2.88 16.22
N SER A 40 19.94 2.00 16.34
CA SER A 40 19.18 1.47 15.21
C SER A 40 17.69 1.38 15.47
N TRP A 41 16.90 1.56 14.43
CA TRP A 41 15.45 1.47 14.47
C TRP A 41 14.86 1.12 13.12
N THR A 42 13.89 0.24 13.13
CA THR A 42 13.02 -0.05 11.96
C THR A 42 11.59 0.14 12.43
N PRO A 43 10.95 1.30 12.15
CA PRO A 43 9.57 1.53 12.57
C PRO A 43 8.65 0.51 11.92
N SER A 44 7.79 -0.12 12.72
CA SER A 44 6.75 -1.01 12.23
C SER A 44 5.53 -0.23 11.72
N GLY A 45 4.59 -0.92 11.05
CA GLY A 45 3.31 -0.33 10.64
C GLY A 45 2.54 0.27 11.83
N GLY A 46 2.00 1.47 11.65
CA GLY A 46 1.32 2.25 12.69
C GLY A 46 2.24 3.13 13.54
N GLN A 47 3.54 3.19 13.22
CA GLN A 47 4.49 4.07 13.88
C GLN A 47 4.81 5.36 13.08
N ALA A 48 3.95 5.75 12.13
CA ALA A 48 4.06 7.07 11.50
C ALA A 48 3.87 8.17 12.55
N GLY A 49 4.75 9.17 12.55
CA GLY A 49 4.75 10.25 13.54
C GLY A 49 6.08 10.93 13.67
N SER A 50 6.17 11.83 14.64
CA SER A 50 7.42 12.55 14.99
C SER A 50 7.90 12.11 16.35
N TYR A 51 9.14 11.68 16.44
CA TYR A 51 9.78 11.15 17.64
C TYR A 51 10.95 12.03 18.02
N THR A 52 10.90 12.65 19.20
CA THR A 52 11.99 13.43 19.76
C THR A 52 12.55 12.70 20.98
N PHE A 53 13.84 12.41 20.97
CA PHE A 53 14.55 11.70 22.02
C PHE A 53 15.98 12.20 22.12
N SER A 54 16.72 11.79 23.16
CA SER A 54 18.04 12.34 23.43
C SER A 54 19.10 11.26 23.56
N PHE A 55 20.26 11.52 22.98
CA PHE A 55 21.48 10.76 23.20
C PHE A 55 22.36 11.49 24.20
N THR A 56 22.94 10.76 25.13
CA THR A 56 23.92 11.29 26.11
C THR A 56 25.21 10.51 25.95
N VAL A 57 26.34 11.21 25.92
CA VAL A 57 27.69 10.66 26.09
C VAL A 57 28.22 11.03 27.45
N SER A 58 28.91 10.11 28.13
CA SER A 58 29.55 10.34 29.43
C SER A 58 30.91 9.67 29.51
N ASP A 59 31.84 10.32 30.20
CA ASP A 59 33.18 9.81 30.52
C ASP A 59 33.21 8.87 31.76
N GLY A 60 32.07 8.77 32.49
CA GLY A 60 31.98 8.00 33.74
C GLY A 60 32.69 8.66 34.92
N LYS A 61 33.21 9.88 34.77
CA LYS A 61 33.94 10.64 35.80
C LYS A 61 33.29 11.99 36.17
N GLY A 62 32.09 12.24 35.61
CA GLY A 62 31.28 13.42 35.90
C GLY A 62 31.08 14.34 34.71
N GLY A 63 31.81 14.16 33.62
CA GLY A 63 31.58 14.83 32.35
C GLY A 63 30.49 14.14 31.53
N SER A 64 29.62 14.94 30.90
CA SER A 64 28.61 14.44 29.98
C SER A 64 28.11 15.52 29.02
N ASP A 65 27.67 15.11 27.82
CA ASP A 65 26.95 15.97 26.87
C ASP A 65 25.73 15.25 26.34
N THR A 66 24.68 16.02 26.08
CA THR A 66 23.37 15.49 25.64
C THR A 66 22.86 16.23 24.41
N GLN A 67 22.49 15.49 23.37
CA GLN A 67 21.93 16.02 22.15
C GLN A 67 20.55 15.42 21.89
N SER A 68 19.59 16.29 21.56
CA SER A 68 18.25 15.87 21.16
C SER A 68 18.16 15.71 19.63
N VAL A 69 17.47 14.68 19.19
CA VAL A 69 17.18 14.42 17.78
C VAL A 69 15.69 14.24 17.58
N THR A 70 15.19 14.73 16.45
CA THR A 70 13.80 14.48 16.02
C THR A 70 13.83 13.69 14.72
N ILE A 71 13.15 12.55 14.72
CA ILE A 71 12.97 11.70 13.53
C ILE A 71 11.49 11.70 13.16
N THR A 72 11.19 12.03 11.91
CA THR A 72 9.84 11.92 11.34
C THR A 72 9.73 10.64 10.53
N VAL A 73 8.73 9.83 10.87
CA VAL A 73 8.35 8.62 10.17
C VAL A 73 7.05 8.89 9.41
N THR A 74 6.99 8.50 8.16
CA THR A 74 5.78 8.57 7.33
C THR A 74 5.25 7.18 7.04
N ALA A 75 3.95 7.03 6.91
CA ALA A 75 3.37 5.80 6.38
C ALA A 75 3.79 5.60 4.91
N PRO A 76 3.88 4.35 4.44
CA PRO A 76 4.06 4.09 3.01
C PRO A 76 2.87 4.62 2.22
N VAL A 77 3.13 5.22 1.06
CA VAL A 77 2.09 5.61 0.12
C VAL A 77 1.69 4.36 -0.67
N LEU A 78 0.47 3.89 -0.47
CA LEU A 78 -0.11 2.86 -1.32
C LEU A 78 -0.54 3.51 -2.63
N VAL A 79 0.05 3.09 -3.73
CA VAL A 79 -0.32 3.52 -5.09
C VAL A 79 -1.33 2.53 -5.61
N ASN A 80 -2.56 3.00 -5.85
CA ASN A 80 -3.62 2.17 -6.42
C ASN A 80 -3.20 1.62 -7.79
N GLN A 81 -3.43 0.32 -8.01
CA GLN A 81 -3.26 -0.35 -9.29
C GLN A 81 -4.65 -0.55 -9.93
N PRO A 82 -4.79 -0.29 -11.22
CA PRO A 82 -6.08 -0.48 -11.88
C PRO A 82 -6.43 -1.98 -11.94
N PRO A 83 -7.73 -2.32 -11.88
CA PRO A 83 -8.17 -3.69 -11.98
C PRO A 83 -7.94 -4.26 -13.39
N PHE A 84 -7.80 -5.57 -13.46
CA PHE A 84 -7.70 -6.33 -14.68
C PHE A 84 -9.01 -7.09 -14.96
N LEU A 85 -9.52 -7.01 -16.19
CA LEU A 85 -10.66 -7.79 -16.66
C LEU A 85 -10.20 -8.87 -17.63
N VAL A 86 -10.59 -10.12 -17.38
CA VAL A 86 -10.30 -11.23 -18.28
C VAL A 86 -11.00 -11.00 -19.62
N ALA A 87 -10.27 -11.22 -20.71
CA ALA A 87 -10.79 -11.03 -22.06
C ALA A 87 -12.00 -11.92 -22.33
N ILE A 88 -13.03 -11.35 -22.95
CA ILE A 88 -14.25 -12.02 -23.33
C ILE A 88 -14.20 -12.26 -24.85
N PRO A 89 -14.26 -13.50 -25.31
CA PRO A 89 -14.21 -13.80 -26.73
C PRO A 89 -15.50 -13.36 -27.44
N ALA A 90 -15.39 -13.05 -28.74
CA ALA A 90 -16.55 -12.83 -29.58
C ALA A 90 -17.44 -14.10 -29.62
N THR A 91 -18.73 -13.90 -29.44
CA THR A 91 -19.69 -15.01 -29.32
C THR A 91 -20.83 -14.79 -30.33
N THR A 92 -21.30 -15.87 -30.92
CA THR A 92 -22.47 -15.89 -31.81
C THR A 92 -23.62 -16.61 -31.12
N ILE A 93 -24.83 -16.06 -31.26
CA ILE A 93 -26.03 -16.57 -30.64
C ILE A 93 -27.20 -16.40 -31.63
N GLU A 94 -28.14 -17.31 -31.63
CA GLU A 94 -29.37 -17.21 -32.44
C GLU A 94 -30.44 -16.40 -31.68
N GLU A 95 -31.34 -15.77 -32.43
CA GLU A 95 -32.51 -15.13 -31.85
C GLU A 95 -33.32 -16.12 -30.98
N ASN A 96 -33.87 -15.61 -29.88
CA ASN A 96 -34.61 -16.36 -28.85
C ASN A 96 -33.75 -17.37 -28.03
N GLN A 97 -32.44 -17.40 -28.22
CA GLN A 97 -31.53 -18.15 -27.37
C GLN A 97 -30.91 -17.20 -26.33
N THR A 98 -30.64 -17.70 -25.11
CA THR A 98 -30.05 -16.89 -24.05
C THR A 98 -28.52 -17.02 -24.04
N LEU A 99 -27.85 -15.90 -24.20
CA LEU A 99 -26.43 -15.77 -23.90
C LEU A 99 -26.27 -15.34 -22.42
N SER A 100 -25.48 -16.06 -21.68
CA SER A 100 -25.10 -15.65 -20.32
C SER A 100 -23.66 -16.02 -20.05
N PHE A 101 -22.90 -15.08 -19.44
CA PHE A 101 -21.54 -15.33 -19.00
C PHE A 101 -21.19 -14.45 -17.82
N THR A 102 -20.22 -14.92 -17.03
CA THR A 102 -19.72 -14.21 -15.86
C THR A 102 -18.43 -13.48 -16.21
N LEU A 103 -18.31 -12.23 -15.78
CA LEU A 103 -17.11 -11.42 -15.85
C LEU A 103 -16.16 -11.81 -14.74
N PHE A 104 -14.88 -11.96 -15.05
CA PHE A 104 -13.84 -12.24 -14.08
C PHE A 104 -12.84 -11.08 -14.08
N GLY A 105 -12.87 -10.30 -13.02
CA GLY A 105 -11.91 -9.25 -12.75
C GLY A 105 -11.03 -9.64 -11.57
N SER A 106 -9.86 -9.04 -11.50
CA SER A 106 -8.97 -9.10 -10.34
C SER A 106 -8.32 -7.74 -10.12
N ASP A 107 -8.07 -7.44 -8.86
CA ASP A 107 -7.36 -6.25 -8.42
C ASP A 107 -6.15 -6.68 -7.59
N SER A 108 -4.97 -6.07 -7.83
CA SER A 108 -3.74 -6.44 -7.11
C SER A 108 -3.66 -5.87 -5.71
N ASP A 109 -4.43 -4.82 -5.43
CA ASP A 109 -4.53 -4.20 -4.10
C ASP A 109 -5.62 -4.85 -3.25
N GLY A 110 -6.44 -5.73 -3.87
CA GLY A 110 -7.55 -6.44 -3.23
C GLY A 110 -8.79 -5.59 -3.06
N ASP A 111 -8.92 -4.52 -3.85
CA ASP A 111 -10.07 -3.63 -3.80
C ASP A 111 -11.34 -4.31 -4.35
N ALA A 112 -12.49 -3.86 -3.86
CA ALA A 112 -13.79 -4.35 -4.33
C ALA A 112 -14.03 -3.88 -5.77
N LEU A 113 -14.52 -4.80 -6.62
CA LEU A 113 -14.74 -4.51 -8.03
C LEU A 113 -16.20 -4.25 -8.35
N ASP A 114 -16.43 -3.16 -9.07
CA ASP A 114 -17.70 -2.82 -9.70
C ASP A 114 -17.65 -3.12 -11.20
N TYR A 115 -18.74 -3.71 -11.72
CA TYR A 115 -18.88 -4.05 -13.13
C TYR A 115 -19.99 -3.22 -13.77
N THR A 116 -19.70 -2.64 -14.92
CA THR A 116 -20.66 -1.82 -15.67
C THR A 116 -20.71 -2.23 -17.13
N ILE A 117 -21.84 -1.89 -17.78
CA ILE A 117 -22.11 -2.19 -19.18
C ILE A 117 -22.54 -0.93 -19.91
N SER A 118 -22.07 -0.76 -21.13
CA SER A 118 -22.52 0.29 -22.03
C SER A 118 -22.60 -0.20 -23.48
N ASN A 119 -23.32 0.53 -24.33
CA ASN A 119 -23.61 0.15 -25.74
C ASN A 119 -24.26 -1.23 -25.87
N ASN A 120 -24.96 -1.66 -24.83
CA ASN A 120 -25.57 -2.97 -24.81
C ASN A 120 -26.90 -3.00 -25.61
N PRO A 121 -27.23 -4.14 -26.25
CA PRO A 121 -28.46 -4.30 -26.99
C PRO A 121 -29.70 -4.26 -26.09
N ALA A 122 -30.81 -3.81 -26.63
CA ALA A 122 -32.09 -3.77 -25.91
C ALA A 122 -32.45 -5.16 -25.35
N GLY A 123 -32.88 -5.20 -24.09
CA GLY A 123 -33.21 -6.42 -23.37
C GLY A 123 -32.04 -7.18 -22.73
N SER A 124 -30.82 -6.68 -22.89
CA SER A 124 -29.68 -7.22 -22.15
C SER A 124 -29.57 -6.61 -20.76
N SER A 125 -28.92 -7.29 -19.86
CA SER A 125 -28.66 -6.86 -18.49
C SER A 125 -27.30 -7.29 -17.98
N LEU A 126 -26.79 -6.55 -17.00
CA LEU A 126 -25.66 -6.93 -16.16
C LEU A 126 -26.14 -6.91 -14.70
N THR A 127 -26.06 -8.04 -14.02
CA THR A 127 -26.43 -8.15 -12.60
C THR A 127 -25.21 -8.66 -11.84
N GLY A 128 -24.67 -7.79 -10.96
CA GLY A 128 -23.36 -8.01 -10.39
C GLY A 128 -22.32 -8.14 -11.50
N ASN A 129 -21.69 -9.29 -11.62
CA ASN A 129 -20.71 -9.58 -12.68
C ASN A 129 -21.24 -10.52 -13.76
N THR A 130 -22.55 -10.76 -13.85
CA THR A 130 -23.16 -11.67 -14.82
C THR A 130 -23.92 -10.89 -15.88
N PHE A 131 -23.45 -10.99 -17.13
CA PHE A 131 -24.15 -10.50 -18.31
C PHE A 131 -25.18 -11.53 -18.79
N SER A 132 -26.35 -11.04 -19.19
CA SER A 132 -27.39 -11.87 -19.81
C SER A 132 -28.12 -11.13 -20.89
N TRP A 133 -28.40 -11.81 -22.00
CA TRP A 133 -29.19 -11.30 -23.12
C TRP A 133 -29.89 -12.42 -23.87
N THR A 134 -31.16 -12.22 -24.19
CA THR A 134 -31.93 -13.06 -25.07
C THR A 134 -32.45 -12.19 -26.23
N PRO A 135 -31.80 -12.18 -27.41
CA PRO A 135 -32.26 -11.37 -28.52
C PRO A 135 -33.64 -11.83 -28.95
N SER A 136 -34.57 -10.90 -29.08
CA SER A 136 -35.90 -11.17 -29.64
C SER A 136 -35.85 -11.19 -31.17
N SER A 137 -36.93 -11.69 -31.78
CA SER A 137 -37.07 -11.71 -33.24
C SER A 137 -36.92 -10.30 -33.84
N GLY A 138 -36.07 -10.19 -34.87
CA GLY A 138 -35.72 -8.93 -35.53
C GLY A 138 -34.49 -8.23 -34.92
N GLN A 139 -33.82 -8.84 -33.95
CA GLN A 139 -32.57 -8.34 -33.36
C GLN A 139 -31.32 -9.01 -33.94
N ALA A 140 -31.43 -9.71 -35.06
CA ALA A 140 -30.24 -10.24 -35.75
C ALA A 140 -29.31 -9.10 -36.18
N GLY A 141 -28.00 -9.21 -35.86
CA GLY A 141 -27.00 -8.18 -36.16
C GLY A 141 -25.73 -8.36 -35.37
N SER A 142 -24.83 -7.39 -35.50
CA SER A 142 -23.58 -7.35 -34.74
C SER A 142 -23.65 -6.23 -33.69
N TYR A 143 -23.31 -6.55 -32.46
CA TYR A 143 -23.36 -5.65 -31.35
C TYR A 143 -21.97 -5.56 -30.69
N ASN A 144 -21.46 -4.35 -30.52
CA ASN A 144 -20.23 -4.08 -29.76
C ASN A 144 -20.64 -3.61 -28.37
N VAL A 145 -20.61 -4.52 -27.43
CA VAL A 145 -20.90 -4.24 -26.01
C VAL A 145 -19.61 -3.87 -25.29
N THR A 146 -19.63 -2.80 -24.51
CA THR A 146 -18.50 -2.42 -23.66
C THR A 146 -18.78 -2.86 -22.23
N LEU A 147 -17.90 -3.67 -21.69
CA LEU A 147 -17.91 -4.14 -20.31
C LEU A 147 -16.71 -3.54 -19.59
N THR A 148 -16.95 -2.91 -18.44
CA THR A 148 -15.92 -2.22 -17.68
C THR A 148 -15.88 -2.76 -16.27
N VAL A 149 -14.68 -2.92 -15.71
CA VAL A 149 -14.44 -3.17 -14.30
C VAL A 149 -13.78 -1.93 -13.70
N SER A 150 -14.15 -1.59 -12.49
CA SER A 150 -13.56 -0.46 -11.71
C SER A 150 -13.40 -0.87 -10.27
N ASP A 151 -12.35 -0.39 -9.63
CA ASP A 151 -12.08 -0.47 -8.19
C ASP A 151 -12.66 0.71 -7.40
N GLY A 152 -13.25 1.70 -8.08
CA GLY A 152 -13.83 2.89 -7.47
C GLY A 152 -12.83 3.95 -6.99
N ARG A 153 -11.55 3.84 -7.40
CA ARG A 153 -10.46 4.75 -6.99
C ARG A 153 -9.86 5.54 -8.12
#